data_503a43885f5a075f2f0c90d613948f2a
#
_entry.id   503a43885f5a075f2f0c90d613948f2a
#
_cell.length_a   1.000
_cell.length_b   1.000
_cell.length_c   1.000
_cell.angle_alpha   90.00
_cell.angle_beta   90.00
_cell.angle_gamma   90.00
#
_symmetry.space_group_name_H-M   'P 1'
#
loop_
_entity.id
_entity.type
_entity.pdbx_description
1 polymer ?
#
loop_
_entity_poly.entity_id
_entity_poly.type
_entity_poly.pdbx_seq_one_letter_code
_entity_poly.pdbx_strand_id
1 'polypeptide(L)'
;VVMAGMHHAFTPIKLGMIASTGFENFICIGELCSNMAQGAASLAVAVKSKNKDFKQIAGSSAFSALFAGITEPALYGVTLRLKRPMLGACIGAAAGGLFGGFFQMKCFGIATPAIVTIVQYVEKGKPQSLLFAALTILLTIVVAFIATMIIGFEDVVDENDDELDMLETESKEEVKVMENAI
;
A
#
# COMPACT_ATOMS: atom_id res chain seq x y z
N VAL A 1 -10.34 10.10 3.72
CA VAL A 1 -11.52 9.28 3.98
C VAL A 1 -11.13 8.00 4.73
N VAL A 2 -10.17 7.20 4.20
CA VAL A 2 -9.69 5.97 4.89
C VAL A 2 -9.10 6.30 6.28
N MET A 3 -8.26 7.32 6.37
CA MET A 3 -7.65 7.77 7.63
C MET A 3 -8.67 8.19 8.71
N ALA A 4 -9.86 8.60 8.30
CA ALA A 4 -10.95 8.97 9.21
C ALA A 4 -11.93 7.80 9.47
N GLY A 5 -11.65 6.58 8.96
CA GLY A 5 -12.53 5.42 9.07
C GLY A 5 -13.83 5.52 8.27
N MET A 6 -13.98 6.57 7.46
CA MET A 6 -15.23 6.87 6.75
C MET A 6 -15.36 6.16 5.40
N HIS A 7 -14.44 5.27 5.04
CA HIS A 7 -14.51 4.57 3.74
C HIS A 7 -15.75 3.67 3.64
N HIS A 8 -16.25 3.13 4.74
CA HIS A 8 -17.50 2.36 4.75
C HIS A 8 -18.75 3.21 4.45
N ALA A 9 -18.69 4.54 4.63
CA ALA A 9 -19.79 5.44 4.29
C ALA A 9 -20.11 5.46 2.78
N PHE A 10 -19.16 5.08 1.93
CA PHE A 10 -19.39 4.96 0.49
C PHE A 10 -20.14 3.70 0.08
N THR A 11 -20.21 2.68 0.93
CA THR A 11 -20.89 1.42 0.60
C THR A 11 -22.36 1.60 0.23
N PRO A 12 -23.19 2.34 1.00
CA PRO A 12 -24.59 2.58 0.60
C PRO A 12 -24.71 3.40 -0.68
N ILE A 13 -23.76 4.31 -0.96
CA ILE A 13 -23.73 5.11 -2.18
C ILE A 13 -23.44 4.20 -3.38
N LYS A 14 -22.42 3.34 -3.29
CA LYS A 14 -22.10 2.34 -4.32
C LYS A 14 -23.28 1.42 -4.60
N LEU A 15 -23.90 0.92 -3.54
CA LEU A 15 -25.07 0.04 -3.66
C LEU A 15 -26.24 0.74 -4.35
N GLY A 16 -26.52 2.00 -4.00
CA GLY A 16 -27.53 2.83 -4.64
C GLY A 16 -27.26 3.06 -6.13
N MET A 17 -26.00 3.34 -6.51
CA MET A 17 -25.59 3.50 -7.90
C MET A 17 -25.74 2.20 -8.69
N ILE A 18 -25.26 1.06 -8.17
CA ILE A 18 -25.39 -0.24 -8.82
C ILE A 18 -26.86 -0.63 -8.95
N ALA A 19 -27.69 -0.35 -7.95
CA ALA A 19 -29.13 -0.67 -8.00
C ALA A 19 -29.88 0.18 -9.03
N SER A 20 -29.49 1.44 -9.24
CA SER A 20 -30.16 2.37 -10.17
C SER A 20 -29.65 2.27 -11.60
N THR A 21 -28.35 2.08 -11.80
CA THR A 21 -27.71 2.11 -13.13
C THR A 21 -27.16 0.76 -13.58
N GLY A 22 -27.11 -0.23 -12.68
CA GLY A 22 -26.53 -1.55 -12.94
C GLY A 22 -25.01 -1.63 -12.78
N PHE A 23 -24.33 -0.51 -12.58
CA PHE A 23 -22.87 -0.44 -12.40
C PHE A 23 -22.45 0.80 -11.60
N GLU A 24 -21.21 0.80 -11.14
CA GLU A 24 -20.55 1.95 -10.54
C GLU A 24 -19.20 2.17 -11.28
N ASN A 25 -18.83 3.41 -11.54
CA ASN A 25 -17.67 3.74 -12.37
C ASN A 25 -16.75 4.83 -11.80
N PHE A 26 -16.87 5.15 -10.51
CA PHE A 26 -16.07 6.20 -9.89
C PHE A 26 -15.43 5.76 -8.58
N ILE A 27 -16.26 5.40 -7.60
CA ILE A 27 -15.79 5.08 -6.23
C ILE A 27 -14.97 3.78 -6.23
N CYS A 28 -15.49 2.71 -6.86
CA CYS A 28 -14.82 1.41 -6.90
C CYS A 28 -13.46 1.45 -7.61
N ILE A 29 -13.32 2.30 -8.64
CA ILE A 29 -12.05 2.48 -9.35
C ILE A 29 -11.05 3.18 -8.44
N GLY A 30 -11.48 4.23 -7.75
CA GLY A 30 -10.65 4.96 -6.80
C GLY A 30 -10.19 4.07 -5.63
N GLU A 31 -11.11 3.25 -5.08
CA GLU A 31 -10.78 2.29 -4.02
C GLU A 31 -9.78 1.23 -4.53
N LEU A 32 -9.99 0.66 -5.73
CA LEU A 32 -9.07 -0.31 -6.31
C LEU A 32 -7.66 0.26 -6.43
N CYS A 33 -7.53 1.43 -7.05
CA CYS A 33 -6.24 2.07 -7.26
C CYS A 33 -5.58 2.44 -5.92
N SER A 34 -6.36 2.90 -4.94
CA SER A 34 -5.86 3.21 -3.60
C SER A 34 -5.31 1.95 -2.90
N ASN A 35 -6.06 0.85 -2.93
CA ASN A 35 -5.66 -0.41 -2.30
C ASN A 35 -4.39 -0.98 -2.94
N MET A 36 -4.33 -0.99 -4.28
CA MET A 36 -3.16 -1.46 -5.02
C MET A 36 -1.94 -0.59 -4.77
N ALA A 37 -2.10 0.72 -4.73
CA ALA A 37 -1.01 1.66 -4.48
C ALA A 37 -0.46 1.54 -3.05
N GLN A 38 -1.32 1.37 -2.04
CA GLN A 38 -0.91 1.15 -0.65
C GLN A 38 -0.14 -0.16 -0.50
N GLY A 39 -0.64 -1.24 -1.12
CA GLY A 39 0.06 -2.52 -1.12
C GLY A 39 1.43 -2.43 -1.80
N ALA A 40 1.51 -1.77 -2.95
CA ALA A 40 2.75 -1.60 -3.69
C ALA A 40 3.78 -0.72 -2.95
N ALA A 41 3.32 0.37 -2.30
CA ALA A 41 4.18 1.21 -1.48
C ALA A 41 4.74 0.44 -0.26
N SER A 42 3.90 -0.36 0.41
CA SER A 42 4.33 -1.22 1.51
C SER A 42 5.30 -2.32 1.04
N LEU A 43 5.08 -2.86 -0.17
CA LEU A 43 6.02 -3.82 -0.77
C LEU A 43 7.38 -3.17 -1.07
N ALA A 44 7.40 -1.95 -1.58
CA ALA A 44 8.64 -1.20 -1.81
C ALA A 44 9.41 -0.96 -0.51
N VAL A 45 8.69 -0.65 0.58
CA VAL A 45 9.27 -0.54 1.92
C VAL A 45 9.84 -1.89 2.37
N ALA A 46 9.09 -2.99 2.23
CA ALA A 46 9.55 -4.33 2.59
C ALA A 46 10.83 -4.75 1.85
N VAL A 47 10.99 -4.34 0.59
CA VAL A 47 12.21 -4.63 -0.19
C VAL A 47 13.40 -3.79 0.27
N LYS A 48 13.19 -2.51 0.57
CA LYS A 48 14.26 -1.54 0.83
C LYS A 48 14.65 -1.43 2.29
N SER A 49 13.78 -1.75 3.24
CA SER A 49 14.04 -1.69 4.68
C SER A 49 15.16 -2.68 5.08
N LYS A 50 16.03 -2.24 5.98
CA LYS A 50 17.10 -3.04 6.59
C LYS A 50 16.64 -3.71 7.87
N ASN A 51 15.68 -3.11 8.58
CA ASN A 51 15.11 -3.66 9.80
C ASN A 51 14.28 -4.92 9.48
N LYS A 52 14.64 -6.05 10.06
CA LYS A 52 14.03 -7.36 9.77
C LYS A 52 12.57 -7.44 10.21
N ASP A 53 12.26 -6.90 11.38
CA ASP A 53 10.92 -6.94 11.96
C ASP A 53 9.98 -6.02 11.18
N PHE A 54 10.46 -4.82 10.88
CA PHE A 54 9.69 -3.88 10.07
C PHE A 54 9.47 -4.37 8.63
N LYS A 55 10.45 -5.07 8.07
CA LYS A 55 10.33 -5.73 6.76
C LYS A 55 9.23 -6.78 6.73
N GLN A 56 9.08 -7.58 7.80
CA GLN A 56 8.00 -8.56 7.91
C GLN A 56 6.63 -7.88 8.01
N ILE A 57 6.52 -6.83 8.83
CA ILE A 57 5.30 -6.04 8.96
C ILE A 57 4.92 -5.43 7.62
N ALA A 58 5.85 -4.82 6.91
CA ALA A 58 5.61 -4.22 5.61
C ALA A 58 5.23 -5.26 4.55
N GLY A 59 5.87 -6.43 4.55
CA GLY A 59 5.56 -7.53 3.63
C GLY A 59 4.18 -8.13 3.85
N SER A 60 3.82 -8.44 5.08
CA SER A 60 2.49 -8.96 5.43
C SER A 60 1.38 -7.94 5.15
N SER A 61 1.63 -6.68 5.43
CA SER A 61 0.72 -5.58 5.14
C SER A 61 0.51 -5.38 3.63
N ALA A 62 1.58 -5.50 2.84
CA ALA A 62 1.52 -5.44 1.39
C ALA A 62 0.67 -6.59 0.82
N PHE A 63 0.88 -7.81 1.31
CA PHE A 63 0.09 -8.96 0.91
C PHE A 63 -1.39 -8.77 1.23
N SER A 64 -1.72 -8.33 2.45
CA SER A 64 -3.09 -8.05 2.87
C SER A 64 -3.77 -7.01 1.99
N ALA A 65 -3.09 -5.91 1.67
CA ALA A 65 -3.63 -4.84 0.83
C ALA A 65 -3.85 -5.29 -0.63
N LEU A 66 -2.91 -6.02 -1.22
CA LEU A 66 -2.98 -6.44 -2.63
C LEU A 66 -4.01 -7.55 -2.84
N PHE A 67 -4.03 -8.57 -1.98
CA PHE A 67 -4.86 -9.75 -2.19
C PHE A 67 -6.23 -9.66 -1.52
N ALA A 68 -6.30 -9.19 -0.29
CA ALA A 68 -7.56 -9.07 0.46
C ALA A 68 -8.21 -7.68 0.36
N GLY A 69 -7.47 -6.66 -0.10
CA GLY A 69 -7.96 -5.28 -0.15
C GLY A 69 -8.04 -4.61 1.23
N ILE A 70 -7.42 -5.22 2.26
CA ILE A 70 -7.38 -4.68 3.62
C ILE A 70 -6.14 -3.80 3.73
N THR A 71 -6.35 -2.49 3.72
CA THR A 71 -5.27 -1.49 3.63
C THR A 71 -4.84 -0.90 4.96
N GLU A 72 -5.60 -1.12 6.04
CA GLU A 72 -5.32 -0.56 7.35
C GLU A 72 -3.92 -0.89 7.87
N PRO A 73 -3.44 -2.14 7.81
CA PRO A 73 -2.08 -2.47 8.23
C PRO A 73 -1.01 -1.78 7.38
N ALA A 74 -1.23 -1.67 6.07
CA ALA A 74 -0.33 -1.00 5.15
C ALA A 74 -0.31 0.52 5.39
N LEU A 75 -1.49 1.10 5.65
CA LEU A 75 -1.64 2.53 5.88
C LEU A 75 -1.02 2.95 7.21
N TYR A 76 -1.48 2.36 8.32
CA TYR A 76 -1.07 2.79 9.66
C TYR A 76 0.29 2.20 10.09
N GLY A 77 0.55 0.94 9.74
CA GLY A 77 1.79 0.25 10.10
C GLY A 77 3.00 0.70 9.29
N VAL A 78 2.80 1.12 8.04
CA VAL A 78 3.89 1.35 7.10
C VAL A 78 3.86 2.76 6.50
N THR A 79 2.89 3.08 5.64
CA THR A 79 2.98 4.26 4.78
C THR A 79 2.78 5.57 5.54
N LEU A 80 1.88 5.60 6.53
CA LEU A 80 1.64 6.76 7.37
C LEU A 80 2.77 6.95 8.41
N ARG A 81 3.28 5.84 8.97
CA ARG A 81 4.39 5.84 9.93
C ARG A 81 5.65 6.45 9.32
N LEU A 82 5.99 6.07 8.10
CA LEU A 82 7.15 6.57 7.37
C LEU A 82 6.90 7.87 6.60
N LYS A 83 5.63 8.30 6.44
CA LYS A 83 5.17 9.51 5.74
C LYS A 83 5.52 9.55 4.24
N ARG A 84 6.79 9.40 3.85
CA ARG A 84 7.26 9.46 2.45
C ARG A 84 6.66 8.40 1.54
N PRO A 85 6.54 7.10 1.91
CA PRO A 85 5.86 6.09 1.10
C PRO A 85 4.40 6.40 0.81
N MET A 86 3.74 7.17 1.68
CA MET A 86 2.38 7.65 1.45
C MET A 86 2.27 8.51 0.19
N LEU A 87 3.28 9.36 -0.09
CA LEU A 87 3.32 10.16 -1.32
C LEU A 87 3.44 9.26 -2.56
N GLY A 88 4.28 8.21 -2.48
CA GLY A 88 4.41 7.22 -3.54
C GLY A 88 3.09 6.50 -3.82
N ALA A 89 2.36 6.11 -2.76
CA ALA A 89 1.03 5.53 -2.89
C ALA A 89 0.03 6.50 -3.54
N CYS A 90 0.03 7.78 -3.15
CA CYS A 90 -0.84 8.79 -3.75
C CYS A 90 -0.57 8.97 -5.25
N ILE A 91 0.70 9.02 -5.66
CA ILE A 91 1.10 9.14 -7.07
C ILE A 91 0.63 7.92 -7.87
N GLY A 92 0.85 6.72 -7.35
CA GLY A 92 0.40 5.47 -7.98
C GLY A 92 -1.13 5.39 -8.10
N ALA A 93 -1.85 5.73 -7.03
CA ALA A 93 -3.31 5.75 -7.04
C ALA A 93 -3.87 6.76 -8.05
N ALA A 94 -3.26 7.95 -8.16
CA ALA A 94 -3.64 8.96 -9.13
C ALA A 94 -3.42 8.47 -10.57
N ALA A 95 -2.26 7.89 -10.87
CA ALA A 95 -1.95 7.36 -12.20
C ALA A 95 -2.92 6.24 -12.61
N GLY A 96 -3.18 5.27 -11.72
CA GLY A 96 -4.13 4.20 -11.97
C GLY A 96 -5.57 4.70 -12.07
N GLY A 97 -5.97 5.64 -11.21
CA GLY A 97 -7.30 6.25 -11.24
C GLY A 97 -7.58 7.01 -12.54
N LEU A 98 -6.59 7.78 -13.04
CA LEU A 98 -6.69 8.47 -14.33
C LEU A 98 -6.81 7.45 -15.47
N PHE A 99 -6.03 6.40 -15.47
CA PHE A 99 -6.10 5.35 -16.50
C PHE A 99 -7.46 4.64 -16.46
N GLY A 100 -7.90 4.15 -15.29
CA GLY A 100 -9.19 3.48 -15.13
C GLY A 100 -10.38 4.38 -15.48
N GLY A 101 -10.31 5.67 -15.12
CA GLY A 101 -11.32 6.68 -15.48
C GLY A 101 -11.36 6.97 -16.98
N PHE A 102 -10.20 7.08 -17.64
CA PHE A 102 -10.12 7.30 -19.08
C PHE A 102 -10.76 6.17 -19.89
N PHE A 103 -10.56 4.92 -19.47
CA PHE A 103 -11.18 3.76 -20.10
C PHE A 103 -12.59 3.46 -19.60
N GLN A 104 -13.16 4.35 -18.77
CA GLN A 104 -14.54 4.23 -18.24
C GLN A 104 -14.83 2.85 -17.67
N MET A 105 -13.91 2.34 -16.86
CA MET A 105 -14.08 1.05 -16.19
C MET A 105 -15.37 1.06 -15.35
N LYS A 106 -16.03 -0.09 -15.32
CA LYS A 106 -17.29 -0.28 -14.59
C LYS A 106 -17.12 -1.36 -13.54
N CYS A 107 -17.68 -1.14 -12.38
CA CYS A 107 -17.76 -2.11 -11.31
C CYS A 107 -19.19 -2.59 -11.14
N PHE A 108 -19.38 -3.89 -11.09
CA PHE A 108 -20.69 -4.54 -11.00
C PHE A 108 -20.91 -5.23 -9.64
N GLY A 109 -19.88 -5.21 -8.78
CA GLY A 109 -19.89 -5.83 -7.47
C GLY A 109 -19.67 -4.83 -6.34
N ILE A 110 -19.93 -5.28 -5.12
CA ILE A 110 -19.72 -4.50 -3.88
C ILE A 110 -18.60 -5.07 -3.01
N ALA A 111 -17.88 -6.08 -3.53
CA ALA A 111 -16.76 -6.66 -2.80
C ALA A 111 -15.61 -5.64 -2.65
N THR A 112 -14.83 -5.79 -1.59
CA THR A 112 -13.63 -4.96 -1.37
C THR A 112 -12.69 -5.10 -2.58
N PRO A 113 -12.31 -4.00 -3.25
CA PRO A 113 -11.47 -4.04 -4.42
C PRO A 113 -10.06 -4.58 -4.11
N ALA A 114 -9.72 -5.70 -4.74
CA ALA A 114 -8.45 -6.39 -4.59
C ALA A 114 -8.11 -7.19 -5.87
N ILE A 115 -6.92 -7.77 -5.95
CA ILE A 115 -6.54 -8.63 -7.07
C ILE A 115 -7.51 -9.82 -7.19
N VAL A 116 -7.89 -10.44 -6.07
CA VAL A 116 -8.80 -11.61 -6.07
C VAL A 116 -10.20 -11.25 -6.54
N THR A 117 -10.65 -10.02 -6.29
CA THR A 117 -11.99 -9.54 -6.64
C THR A 117 -12.06 -8.83 -7.99
N ILE A 118 -11.03 -8.96 -8.84
CA ILE A 118 -10.96 -8.33 -10.17
C ILE A 118 -12.15 -8.69 -11.07
N VAL A 119 -12.77 -9.85 -10.83
CA VAL A 119 -13.93 -10.33 -11.59
C VAL A 119 -15.14 -9.39 -11.51
N GLN A 120 -15.24 -8.57 -10.44
CA GLN A 120 -16.33 -7.58 -10.31
C GLN A 120 -16.27 -6.45 -11.36
N TYR A 121 -15.16 -6.30 -12.09
CA TYR A 121 -14.97 -5.32 -13.16
C TYR A 121 -15.25 -5.89 -14.56
N VAL A 122 -15.72 -7.14 -14.65
CA VAL A 122 -16.02 -7.81 -15.92
C VAL A 122 -17.41 -7.42 -16.41
N GLU A 123 -17.47 -6.73 -17.53
CA GLU A 123 -18.74 -6.42 -18.22
C GLU A 123 -19.17 -7.62 -19.05
N LYS A 124 -20.44 -8.06 -18.89
CA LYS A 124 -20.99 -9.16 -19.69
C LYS A 124 -20.95 -8.82 -21.17
N GLY A 125 -20.30 -9.67 -21.97
CA GLY A 125 -20.16 -9.50 -23.41
C GLY A 125 -18.95 -8.65 -23.85
N LYS A 126 -18.13 -8.16 -22.90
CA LYS A 126 -16.89 -7.41 -23.19
C LYS A 126 -15.71 -7.94 -22.41
N PRO A 127 -15.05 -9.02 -22.88
CA PRO A 127 -13.90 -9.60 -22.16
C PRO A 127 -12.72 -8.62 -22.01
N GLN A 128 -12.69 -7.57 -22.84
CA GLN A 128 -11.68 -6.52 -22.77
C GLN A 128 -11.73 -5.72 -21.46
N SER A 129 -12.89 -5.68 -20.75
CA SER A 129 -13.02 -5.00 -19.46
C SER A 129 -12.09 -5.60 -18.40
N LEU A 130 -11.91 -6.93 -18.40
CA LEU A 130 -10.95 -7.61 -17.53
C LEU A 130 -9.50 -7.20 -17.83
N LEU A 131 -9.17 -7.06 -19.12
CA LEU A 131 -7.84 -6.62 -19.54
C LEU A 131 -7.54 -5.21 -19.05
N PHE A 132 -8.50 -4.27 -19.19
CA PHE A 132 -8.34 -2.90 -18.70
C PHE A 132 -8.23 -2.85 -17.17
N ALA A 133 -8.98 -3.67 -16.45
CA ALA A 133 -8.85 -3.78 -15.00
C ALA A 133 -7.46 -4.32 -14.59
N ALA A 134 -6.97 -5.35 -15.25
CA ALA A 134 -5.64 -5.91 -15.00
C ALA A 134 -4.53 -4.89 -15.32
N LEU A 135 -4.64 -4.15 -16.43
CA LEU A 135 -3.69 -3.11 -16.80
C LEU A 135 -3.72 -1.95 -15.79
N THR A 136 -4.89 -1.56 -15.30
CA THR A 136 -5.02 -0.52 -14.25
C THR A 136 -4.33 -0.95 -12.97
N ILE A 137 -4.55 -2.18 -12.53
CA ILE A 137 -3.88 -2.76 -11.35
C ILE A 137 -2.36 -2.75 -11.55
N LEU A 138 -1.89 -3.29 -12.67
CA LEU A 138 -0.46 -3.38 -12.97
C LEU A 138 0.19 -1.99 -13.01
N LEU A 139 -0.43 -1.04 -13.72
CA LEU A 139 0.07 0.34 -13.81
C LEU A 139 0.14 0.98 -12.42
N THR A 140 -0.91 0.83 -11.62
CA THR A 140 -0.96 1.38 -10.26
C THR A 140 0.16 0.82 -9.38
N ILE A 141 0.36 -0.50 -9.41
CA ILE A 141 1.39 -1.18 -8.62
C ILE A 141 2.79 -0.71 -9.06
N VAL A 142 3.06 -0.70 -10.36
CA VAL A 142 4.37 -0.32 -10.89
C VAL A 142 4.70 1.13 -10.58
N VAL A 143 3.75 2.06 -10.81
CA VAL A 143 3.96 3.49 -10.55
C VAL A 143 4.14 3.76 -9.06
N ALA A 144 3.29 3.17 -8.19
CA ALA A 144 3.41 3.35 -6.74
C ALA A 144 4.72 2.78 -6.19
N PHE A 145 5.12 1.60 -6.66
CA PHE A 145 6.38 0.96 -6.27
C PHE A 145 7.58 1.81 -6.66
N ILE A 146 7.67 2.21 -7.93
CA ILE A 146 8.78 3.03 -8.45
C ILE A 146 8.81 4.40 -7.76
N ALA A 147 7.65 5.07 -7.62
CA ALA A 147 7.56 6.35 -6.93
C ALA A 147 8.05 6.25 -5.49
N THR A 148 7.66 5.20 -4.76
CA THR A 148 8.12 4.97 -3.38
C THR A 148 9.63 4.70 -3.32
N MET A 149 10.18 3.94 -4.27
CA MET A 149 11.62 3.67 -4.35
C MET A 149 12.44 4.93 -4.62
N ILE A 150 11.94 5.83 -5.50
CA ILE A 150 12.60 7.10 -5.86
C ILE A 150 12.53 8.11 -4.71
N ILE A 151 11.34 8.30 -4.13
CA ILE A 151 11.13 9.23 -3.00
C ILE A 151 11.96 8.80 -1.80
N GLY A 152 12.12 7.48 -1.60
CA GLY A 152 12.83 6.90 -0.47
C GLY A 152 12.11 7.15 0.86
N PHE A 153 12.66 6.61 1.92
CA PHE A 153 12.18 6.80 3.29
C PHE A 153 13.35 6.62 4.26
N GLU A 154 13.22 7.18 5.43
CA GLU A 154 14.09 6.91 6.57
C GLU A 154 13.61 5.62 7.23
N ASP A 155 14.52 4.65 7.38
CA ASP A 155 14.18 3.35 7.96
C ASP A 155 13.89 3.49 9.46
N VAL A 156 13.13 2.57 10.01
CA VAL A 156 12.89 2.51 11.45
C VAL A 156 14.13 1.90 12.09
N VAL A 157 14.74 2.64 13.01
CA VAL A 157 15.86 2.14 13.82
C VAL A 157 15.33 1.09 14.79
N ASP A 158 16.01 -0.02 14.91
CA ASP A 158 15.70 -1.03 15.93
C ASP A 158 16.17 -0.53 17.30
N GLU A 159 15.26 -0.45 18.28
CA GLU A 159 15.63 -0.13 19.66
C GLU A 159 16.68 -1.13 20.22
N ASN A 160 16.65 -2.37 19.73
CA ASN A 160 17.63 -3.39 20.08
C ASN A 160 19.04 -3.13 19.50
N ASP A 161 19.13 -2.52 18.31
CA ASP A 161 20.42 -2.18 17.71
C ASP A 161 21.07 -1.00 18.46
N ASP A 162 20.26 -0.02 18.89
CA ASP A 162 20.74 1.10 19.71
C ASP A 162 21.23 0.64 21.09
N GLU A 163 20.57 -0.34 21.71
CA GLU A 163 20.95 -0.93 22.99
C GLU A 163 22.23 -1.76 22.85
N LEU A 164 22.37 -2.51 21.76
CA LEU A 164 23.59 -3.28 21.46
C LEU A 164 24.78 -2.37 21.15
N ASP A 165 24.59 -1.28 20.39
CA ASP A 165 25.64 -0.30 20.09
C ASP A 165 26.06 0.46 21.36
N MET A 166 25.14 0.76 22.28
CA MET A 166 25.49 1.35 23.57
C MET A 166 26.31 0.38 24.43
N LEU A 167 25.90 -0.89 24.53
CA LEU A 167 26.63 -1.92 25.28
C LEU A 167 28.03 -2.19 24.69
N GLU A 168 28.16 -2.21 23.36
CA GLU A 168 29.46 -2.33 22.71
C GLU A 168 30.37 -1.10 22.95
N THR A 169 29.77 0.08 23.02
CA THR A 169 30.52 1.32 23.28
C THR A 169 31.01 1.36 24.73
N GLU A 170 30.18 1.00 25.71
CA GLU A 170 30.55 0.88 27.11
C GLU A 170 31.65 -0.15 27.33
N SER A 171 31.54 -1.33 26.69
CA SER A 171 32.56 -2.37 26.81
C SER A 171 33.92 -1.95 26.24
N LYS A 172 33.93 -1.18 25.14
CA LYS A 172 35.16 -0.63 24.52
C LYS A 172 35.80 0.46 25.39
N GLU A 173 34.99 1.27 26.07
CA GLU A 173 35.49 2.27 27.03
C GLU A 173 36.07 1.63 28.28
N GLU A 174 35.42 0.62 28.83
CA GLU A 174 35.97 -0.15 30.00
C GLU A 174 37.31 -0.81 29.66
N VAL A 175 37.43 -1.46 28.50
CA VAL A 175 38.69 -2.05 28.04
C VAL A 175 39.79 -1.00 27.91
N LYS A 176 39.49 0.18 27.35
CA LYS A 176 40.45 1.28 27.22
C LYS A 176 40.90 1.83 28.57
N VAL A 177 40.00 1.92 29.52
CA VAL A 177 40.33 2.38 30.89
C VAL A 177 41.25 1.38 31.60
N MET A 178 41.00 0.07 31.43
CA MET A 178 41.88 -0.98 31.99
C MET A 178 43.27 -1.00 31.33
N GLU A 179 43.34 -0.77 30.02
CA GLU A 179 44.62 -0.74 29.28
C GLU A 179 45.47 0.48 29.65
N ASN A 180 44.86 1.59 29.98
CA ASN A 180 45.59 2.81 30.44
C ASN A 180 45.95 2.79 31.95
N ALA A 181 45.48 1.81 32.70
CA ALA A 181 45.73 1.67 34.13
C ALA A 181 46.90 0.71 34.47
N ILE A 182 47.50 0.09 33.43
CA ILE A 182 48.68 -0.78 33.49
C ILE A 182 49.91 -0.01 32.99
#